data_0833ace571ac42ab6fd93ace47510fda
#
_entry.id   0833ace571ac42ab6fd93ace47510fda
#
_cell.length_a   1.000
_cell.length_b   1.000
_cell.length_c   1.000
_cell.angle_alpha   90.00
_cell.angle_beta   90.00
_cell.angle_gamma   90.00
#
_symmetry.space_group_name_H-M   'P 1'
#
loop_
_entity.id
_entity.type
_entity.pdbx_description
1 polymer ?
#
loop_
_entity_poly.entity_id
_entity_poly.type
_entity_poly.pdbx_seq_one_letter_code
_entity_poly.pdbx_strand_id
1 'polypeptide(L)'
;MTIDTPSWVRDAVFYQVFPDRLARSGRVEAPGELESWEAEPTTHGLKGGDLYGVVAHLDRLRRLGVNALYLNPVFASASNHRYHTDDYYRVDPLLGGNEALRELLDEAHARDMRVVLDGVFNHSGRGWWPFHHLLENGVDSPYRDWFHLSDEVRAGTRAISAYPSEEQVAEISRRHAAGAPFGTVSREVLGYEAWWDLPALPKIRLEHPPAREHILDASESWIRFGIDGWRLDVPEEVTASFWREFRTRVRAANPEAYIVGEVWHHKPEWLRGDMFDAFMNYPLNRALLGFAAQDRLDPVVPLPVEYEGKIRAYDGAGLWAAIQELDAVNPPEVTAVQLNLLSSHDTPRFLTFCGGDLDALRLATLLQMTLPGAPCIYYGDEIGMAGSADPDCRRAFPADPGEWDHAPSEWVADLAGLRHSSRAFRDAELSLLGTNGAAVAYLRRDGDEAFAVVANAGDERLRWDVPLTLAAPEASVVPIRGGAAGERSAAIVDGALRIGLPGRDGMVVRLS
;
A
#
# COMPACT_ATOMS: atom_id res chain seq x y z
N MET A 1 -25.11 13.39 1.49
CA MET A 1 -25.25 11.97 1.14
C MET A 1 -24.18 11.25 1.92
N THR A 2 -24.52 10.22 2.66
CA THR A 2 -23.54 9.35 3.33
C THR A 2 -22.82 8.53 2.25
N ILE A 3 -21.49 8.49 2.29
CA ILE A 3 -20.71 7.68 1.35
C ILE A 3 -20.68 6.24 1.90
N ASP A 4 -21.10 5.30 1.05
CA ASP A 4 -21.10 3.88 1.38
C ASP A 4 -19.72 3.29 1.16
N THR A 5 -19.03 2.94 2.26
CA THR A 5 -17.73 2.25 2.27
C THR A 5 -17.88 0.90 2.96
N PRO A 6 -17.08 -0.14 2.57
CA PRO A 6 -17.18 -1.45 3.17
C PRO A 6 -16.93 -1.39 4.68
N SER A 7 -17.87 -1.96 5.43
CA SER A 7 -17.84 -1.88 6.91
C SER A 7 -16.63 -2.56 7.53
N TRP A 8 -16.21 -3.70 6.96
CA TRP A 8 -15.09 -4.50 7.46
C TRP A 8 -13.73 -3.80 7.36
N VAL A 9 -13.56 -2.83 6.43
CA VAL A 9 -12.27 -2.13 6.25
C VAL A 9 -11.91 -1.27 7.45
N ARG A 10 -12.89 -0.73 8.16
CA ARG A 10 -12.67 0.04 9.39
C ARG A 10 -12.01 -0.77 10.49
N ASP A 11 -12.31 -2.07 10.49
CA ASP A 11 -11.77 -3.05 11.45
C ASP A 11 -10.50 -3.73 10.94
N ALA A 12 -10.10 -3.45 9.71
CA ALA A 12 -8.98 -4.14 9.07
C ALA A 12 -7.61 -3.65 9.58
N VAL A 13 -6.72 -4.61 9.71
CA VAL A 13 -5.26 -4.45 9.72
C VAL A 13 -4.75 -5.23 8.53
N PHE A 14 -4.33 -4.50 7.50
CA PHE A 14 -3.84 -5.09 6.25
C PHE A 14 -2.38 -5.53 6.38
N TYR A 15 -2.05 -6.56 5.60
CA TYR A 15 -0.67 -6.96 5.36
C TYR A 15 -0.44 -7.06 3.85
N GLN A 16 0.44 -6.21 3.34
CA GLN A 16 0.81 -6.21 1.93
C GLN A 16 1.83 -7.30 1.67
N VAL A 17 1.54 -8.16 0.71
CA VAL A 17 2.37 -9.31 0.31
C VAL A 17 2.89 -9.11 -1.10
N PHE A 18 4.18 -9.26 -1.29
CA PHE A 18 4.79 -9.50 -2.60
C PHE A 18 4.96 -11.01 -2.78
N PRO A 19 4.10 -11.70 -3.57
CA PRO A 19 3.99 -13.16 -3.51
C PRO A 19 5.30 -13.90 -3.79
N ASP A 20 6.08 -13.44 -4.77
CA ASP A 20 7.39 -14.04 -5.11
C ASP A 20 8.43 -13.96 -3.98
N ARG A 21 8.19 -13.14 -2.95
CA ARG A 21 9.19 -12.76 -1.92
C ARG A 21 8.82 -13.18 -0.50
N LEU A 22 7.61 -13.69 -0.24
CA LEU A 22 7.17 -14.01 1.12
C LEU A 22 7.63 -15.41 1.56
N ALA A 23 7.30 -16.45 0.80
CA ALA A 23 7.69 -17.83 1.13
C ALA A 23 7.56 -18.77 -0.06
N ARG A 24 8.45 -19.76 -0.14
CA ARG A 24 8.35 -20.90 -1.05
C ARG A 24 7.58 -22.03 -0.37
N SER A 25 6.56 -22.57 -1.02
CA SER A 25 5.85 -23.76 -0.51
C SER A 25 6.54 -25.08 -0.87
N GLY A 26 7.32 -25.08 -1.91
CA GLY A 26 7.84 -26.32 -2.54
C GLY A 26 6.79 -27.09 -3.37
N ARG A 27 5.58 -26.54 -3.54
CA ARG A 27 4.48 -27.15 -4.34
C ARG A 27 4.49 -26.67 -5.79
N VAL A 28 5.18 -25.57 -6.08
CA VAL A 28 5.29 -24.99 -7.42
C VAL A 28 6.68 -25.22 -7.97
N GLU A 29 6.76 -25.83 -9.15
CA GLU A 29 8.02 -26.03 -9.86
C GLU A 29 8.43 -24.76 -10.61
N ALA A 30 9.67 -24.34 -10.44
CA ALA A 30 10.24 -23.25 -11.21
C ALA A 30 10.70 -23.74 -12.59
N PRO A 31 10.46 -22.99 -13.68
CA PRO A 31 10.87 -23.38 -15.03
C PRO A 31 12.38 -23.24 -15.29
N GLY A 32 13.15 -22.74 -14.33
CA GLY A 32 14.59 -22.49 -14.44
C GLY A 32 15.23 -22.20 -13.08
N GLU A 33 16.44 -21.67 -13.10
CA GLU A 33 17.16 -21.32 -11.89
C GLU A 33 16.49 -20.10 -11.20
N LEU A 34 16.25 -20.25 -9.90
CA LEU A 34 15.79 -19.16 -9.03
C LEU A 34 17.01 -18.46 -8.42
N GLU A 35 16.87 -17.16 -8.15
CA GLU A 35 17.82 -16.48 -7.29
C GLU A 35 17.88 -17.13 -5.90
N SER A 36 19.07 -17.14 -5.28
CA SER A 36 19.18 -17.52 -3.87
C SER A 36 18.18 -16.68 -3.05
N TRP A 37 17.51 -17.32 -2.11
CA TRP A 37 16.47 -16.66 -1.31
C TRP A 37 17.02 -15.46 -0.55
N GLU A 38 18.23 -15.58 0.02
CA GLU A 38 18.90 -14.59 0.85
C GLU A 38 19.67 -13.53 0.04
N ALA A 39 19.90 -13.77 -1.26
CA ALA A 39 20.62 -12.81 -2.11
C ALA A 39 19.83 -11.52 -2.29
N GLU A 40 20.52 -10.41 -2.51
CA GLU A 40 19.88 -9.17 -2.93
C GLU A 40 19.06 -9.42 -4.21
N PRO A 41 17.86 -8.85 -4.30
CA PRO A 41 17.02 -9.05 -5.46
C PRO A 41 17.55 -8.30 -6.68
N THR A 42 17.47 -8.93 -7.85
CA THR A 42 17.69 -8.22 -9.11
C THR A 42 16.37 -7.80 -9.75
N THR A 43 16.43 -6.91 -10.74
CA THR A 43 15.25 -6.39 -11.44
C THR A 43 14.41 -7.51 -12.09
N HIS A 44 15.04 -8.61 -12.56
CA HIS A 44 14.37 -9.66 -13.32
C HIS A 44 14.33 -11.01 -12.61
N GLY A 45 15.10 -11.18 -11.53
CA GLY A 45 15.24 -12.46 -10.84
C GLY A 45 13.99 -12.86 -10.09
N LEU A 46 13.65 -14.15 -10.14
CA LEU A 46 12.57 -14.77 -9.38
C LEU A 46 13.12 -15.38 -8.10
N LYS A 47 12.48 -15.10 -6.97
CA LYS A 47 12.77 -15.78 -5.69
C LYS A 47 11.93 -17.06 -5.54
N GLY A 48 10.84 -17.20 -6.30
CA GLY A 48 10.01 -18.40 -6.33
C GLY A 48 9.10 -18.58 -5.12
N GLY A 49 8.76 -17.50 -4.44
CA GLY A 49 7.63 -17.50 -3.51
C GLY A 49 6.31 -17.71 -4.27
N ASP A 50 5.32 -18.27 -3.60
CA ASP A 50 4.05 -18.65 -4.21
C ASP A 50 2.86 -18.48 -3.26
N LEU A 51 1.62 -18.61 -3.76
CA LEU A 51 0.42 -18.42 -2.94
C LEU A 51 0.22 -19.50 -1.88
N TYR A 52 0.71 -20.70 -2.08
CA TYR A 52 0.71 -21.74 -1.04
C TYR A 52 1.68 -21.38 0.10
N GLY A 53 2.79 -20.70 -0.23
CA GLY A 53 3.69 -20.13 0.76
C GLY A 53 2.99 -19.03 1.57
N VAL A 54 2.12 -18.22 0.95
CA VAL A 54 1.28 -17.24 1.68
C VAL A 54 0.32 -17.96 2.62
N VAL A 55 -0.34 -19.05 2.17
CA VAL A 55 -1.22 -19.88 3.02
C VAL A 55 -0.50 -20.35 4.28
N ALA A 56 0.74 -20.83 4.15
CA ALA A 56 1.53 -21.28 5.28
C ALA A 56 1.82 -20.18 6.33
N HIS A 57 1.73 -18.92 5.95
CA HIS A 57 1.95 -17.77 6.84
C HIS A 57 0.67 -17.22 7.50
N LEU A 58 -0.53 -17.65 7.11
CA LEU A 58 -1.79 -17.08 7.60
C LEU A 58 -1.94 -17.12 9.13
N ASP A 59 -1.55 -18.22 9.76
CA ASP A 59 -1.63 -18.33 11.23
C ASP A 59 -0.64 -17.40 11.95
N ARG A 60 0.53 -17.15 11.37
CA ARG A 60 1.48 -16.14 11.87
C ARG A 60 0.87 -14.74 11.75
N LEU A 61 0.32 -14.41 10.59
CA LEU A 61 -0.29 -13.11 10.32
C LEU A 61 -1.49 -12.86 11.24
N ARG A 62 -2.32 -13.89 11.48
CA ARG A 62 -3.42 -13.78 12.44
C ARG A 62 -2.93 -13.50 13.85
N ARG A 63 -1.85 -14.14 14.31
CA ARG A 63 -1.24 -13.84 15.62
C ARG A 63 -0.67 -12.43 15.71
N LEU A 64 -0.22 -11.86 14.58
CA LEU A 64 0.20 -10.47 14.48
C LEU A 64 -0.99 -9.48 14.55
N GLY A 65 -2.23 -9.97 14.46
CA GLY A 65 -3.44 -9.16 14.43
C GLY A 65 -3.89 -8.75 13.01
N VAL A 66 -3.27 -9.31 11.97
CA VAL A 66 -3.69 -9.11 10.57
C VAL A 66 -5.00 -9.84 10.31
N ASN A 67 -5.96 -9.16 9.69
CA ASN A 67 -7.23 -9.72 9.24
C ASN A 67 -7.60 -9.34 7.80
N ALA A 68 -6.66 -8.72 7.06
CA ALA A 68 -6.81 -8.48 5.63
C ALA A 68 -5.46 -8.60 4.92
N LEU A 69 -5.45 -9.19 3.73
CA LEU A 69 -4.29 -9.27 2.86
C LEU A 69 -4.48 -8.33 1.67
N TYR A 70 -3.43 -7.62 1.30
CA TYR A 70 -3.29 -6.98 0.00
C TYR A 70 -2.16 -7.68 -0.76
N LEU A 71 -2.48 -8.35 -1.85
CA LEU A 71 -1.49 -9.03 -2.70
C LEU A 71 -1.08 -8.13 -3.86
N ASN A 72 0.22 -7.87 -4.02
CA ASN A 72 0.76 -7.36 -5.27
C ASN A 72 0.34 -8.28 -6.44
N PRO A 73 0.45 -7.85 -7.72
CA PRO A 73 -0.16 -8.56 -8.83
C PRO A 73 0.09 -10.06 -8.85
N VAL A 74 -0.95 -10.83 -9.12
CA VAL A 74 -0.91 -12.31 -9.12
C VAL A 74 -1.16 -12.91 -10.49
N PHE A 75 -1.55 -12.11 -11.49
CA PHE A 75 -1.91 -12.63 -12.80
C PHE A 75 -0.70 -13.05 -13.63
N ALA A 76 -0.92 -13.94 -14.61
CA ALA A 76 0.11 -14.43 -15.50
C ALA A 76 0.90 -13.28 -16.14
N SER A 77 2.22 -13.35 -16.03
CA SER A 77 3.11 -12.26 -16.42
C SER A 77 4.52 -12.78 -16.72
N ALA A 78 5.21 -12.08 -17.60
CA ALA A 78 6.63 -12.33 -17.88
C ALA A 78 7.57 -11.71 -16.83
N SER A 79 7.05 -10.82 -15.95
CA SER A 79 7.86 -10.13 -14.93
C SER A 79 7.70 -10.75 -13.54
N ASN A 80 8.76 -10.66 -12.72
CA ASN A 80 8.73 -11.16 -11.34
C ASN A 80 7.72 -10.41 -10.44
N HIS A 81 7.45 -9.15 -10.75
CA HIS A 81 6.48 -8.28 -10.05
C HIS A 81 5.06 -8.37 -10.60
N ARG A 82 4.85 -8.96 -11.76
CA ARG A 82 3.57 -9.22 -12.45
C ARG A 82 2.76 -7.98 -12.86
N TYR A 83 3.38 -6.80 -12.86
CA TYR A 83 2.74 -5.61 -13.46
C TYR A 83 2.70 -5.66 -15.00
N HIS A 84 3.36 -6.61 -15.64
CA HIS A 84 3.24 -6.90 -17.07
C HIS A 84 2.19 -8.00 -17.29
N THR A 85 0.91 -7.69 -17.09
CA THR A 85 -0.17 -8.69 -17.14
C THR A 85 -0.36 -9.26 -18.56
N ASP A 86 -0.21 -10.57 -18.70
CA ASP A 86 -0.38 -11.29 -19.96
C ASP A 86 -1.73 -12.00 -20.07
N ASP A 87 -2.41 -12.25 -18.94
CA ASP A 87 -3.76 -12.85 -18.92
C ASP A 87 -4.52 -12.38 -17.67
N TYR A 88 -5.62 -11.67 -17.84
CA TYR A 88 -6.45 -11.13 -16.77
C TYR A 88 -7.39 -12.17 -16.11
N TYR A 89 -7.51 -13.37 -16.67
CA TYR A 89 -8.36 -14.45 -16.13
C TYR A 89 -7.57 -15.60 -15.51
N ARG A 90 -6.26 -15.49 -15.50
CA ARG A 90 -5.38 -16.55 -15.03
C ARG A 90 -4.35 -16.02 -14.04
N VAL A 91 -4.33 -16.65 -12.87
CA VAL A 91 -3.24 -16.48 -11.92
C VAL A 91 -1.95 -17.10 -12.49
N ASP A 92 -0.82 -16.46 -12.26
CA ASP A 92 0.48 -16.92 -12.74
C ASP A 92 0.76 -18.37 -12.28
N PRO A 93 1.06 -19.29 -13.21
CA PRO A 93 1.47 -20.65 -12.84
C PRO A 93 2.63 -20.73 -11.86
N LEU A 94 3.54 -19.75 -11.88
CA LEU A 94 4.65 -19.64 -10.94
C LEU A 94 4.23 -19.26 -9.52
N LEU A 95 2.97 -18.80 -9.36
CA LEU A 95 2.33 -18.59 -8.06
C LEU A 95 1.41 -19.75 -7.66
N GLY A 96 1.29 -20.79 -8.48
CA GLY A 96 0.43 -21.95 -8.28
C GLY A 96 -0.92 -21.88 -9.00
N GLY A 97 -1.14 -20.85 -9.84
CA GLY A 97 -2.35 -20.74 -10.67
C GLY A 97 -3.63 -20.48 -9.87
N ASN A 98 -4.77 -20.61 -10.55
CA ASN A 98 -6.10 -20.35 -9.96
C ASN A 98 -6.42 -21.26 -8.78
N GLU A 99 -5.84 -22.47 -8.73
CA GLU A 99 -6.04 -23.41 -7.63
C GLU A 99 -5.37 -22.91 -6.34
N ALA A 100 -4.16 -22.36 -6.43
CA ALA A 100 -3.49 -21.78 -5.28
C ALA A 100 -4.21 -20.54 -4.74
N LEU A 101 -4.76 -19.69 -5.63
CA LEU A 101 -5.58 -18.56 -5.19
C LEU A 101 -6.87 -19.03 -4.53
N ARG A 102 -7.52 -20.09 -5.04
CA ARG A 102 -8.71 -20.68 -4.41
C ARG A 102 -8.38 -21.16 -3.00
N GLU A 103 -7.30 -21.95 -2.83
CA GLU A 103 -6.86 -22.42 -1.51
C GLU A 103 -6.56 -21.25 -0.57
N LEU A 104 -5.87 -20.21 -1.06
CA LEU A 104 -5.60 -19.02 -0.25
C LEU A 104 -6.87 -18.32 0.22
N LEU A 105 -7.86 -18.15 -0.67
CA LEU A 105 -9.14 -17.52 -0.32
C LEU A 105 -9.90 -18.35 0.72
N ASP A 106 -10.00 -19.66 0.51
CA ASP A 106 -10.71 -20.57 1.40
C ASP A 106 -10.06 -20.57 2.80
N GLU A 107 -8.73 -20.65 2.86
CA GLU A 107 -7.97 -20.65 4.12
C GLU A 107 -7.96 -19.29 4.83
N ALA A 108 -7.92 -18.18 4.06
CA ALA A 108 -8.00 -16.82 4.61
C ALA A 108 -9.40 -16.58 5.19
N HIS A 109 -10.46 -16.86 4.43
CA HIS A 109 -11.84 -16.70 4.87
C HIS A 109 -12.20 -17.60 6.08
N ALA A 110 -11.67 -18.82 6.13
CA ALA A 110 -11.83 -19.69 7.31
C ALA A 110 -11.20 -19.10 8.59
N ARG A 111 -10.33 -18.10 8.45
CA ARG A 111 -9.70 -17.36 9.56
C ARG A 111 -10.29 -15.96 9.76
N ASP A 112 -11.41 -15.63 9.14
CA ASP A 112 -12.01 -14.30 9.09
C ASP A 112 -11.08 -13.23 8.50
N MET A 113 -10.20 -13.62 7.59
CA MET A 113 -9.28 -12.71 6.86
C MET A 113 -9.84 -12.40 5.47
N ARG A 114 -9.70 -11.16 5.03
CA ARG A 114 -10.09 -10.67 3.69
C ARG A 114 -8.90 -10.65 2.75
N VAL A 115 -9.16 -10.74 1.44
CA VAL A 115 -8.12 -10.74 0.40
C VAL A 115 -8.43 -9.73 -0.69
N VAL A 116 -7.55 -8.75 -0.85
CA VAL A 116 -7.59 -7.70 -1.89
C VAL A 116 -6.48 -7.97 -2.89
N LEU A 117 -6.80 -7.98 -4.19
CA LEU A 117 -5.83 -8.14 -5.27
C LEU A 117 -5.45 -6.80 -5.89
N ASP A 118 -4.28 -6.78 -6.53
CA ASP A 118 -3.81 -5.66 -7.35
C ASP A 118 -4.35 -5.76 -8.77
N GLY A 119 -5.04 -4.72 -9.23
CA GLY A 119 -5.64 -4.61 -10.56
C GLY A 119 -4.84 -3.67 -11.45
N VAL A 120 -4.07 -4.24 -12.38
CA VAL A 120 -3.28 -3.49 -13.37
C VAL A 120 -4.09 -3.35 -14.65
N PHE A 121 -4.92 -2.30 -14.74
CA PHE A 121 -5.90 -2.17 -15.83
C PHE A 121 -5.59 -1.06 -16.84
N ASN A 122 -4.63 -0.17 -16.53
CA ASN A 122 -4.18 0.87 -17.46
C ASN A 122 -3.42 0.29 -18.66
N HIS A 123 -2.59 -0.73 -18.43
CA HIS A 123 -1.69 -1.32 -19.41
C HIS A 123 -1.64 -2.84 -19.25
N SER A 124 -1.12 -3.53 -20.27
CA SER A 124 -0.85 -4.96 -20.22
C SER A 124 0.63 -5.25 -20.39
N GLY A 125 1.02 -6.52 -20.30
CA GLY A 125 2.28 -7.02 -20.84
C GLY A 125 2.22 -7.16 -22.37
N ARG A 126 3.37 -7.28 -22.99
CA ARG A 126 3.46 -7.56 -24.44
C ARG A 126 2.94 -8.96 -24.80
N GLY A 127 2.95 -9.89 -23.82
CA GLY A 127 2.43 -11.25 -23.98
C GLY A 127 0.92 -11.36 -23.95
N TRP A 128 0.20 -10.30 -23.54
CA TRP A 128 -1.26 -10.34 -23.58
C TRP A 128 -1.78 -10.63 -24.98
N TRP A 129 -2.64 -11.63 -25.11
CA TRP A 129 -3.07 -12.16 -26.40
C TRP A 129 -3.54 -11.09 -27.39
N PRO A 130 -4.36 -10.08 -27.03
CA PRO A 130 -4.76 -9.03 -27.97
C PRO A 130 -3.58 -8.23 -28.52
N PHE A 131 -2.57 -7.91 -27.70
CA PHE A 131 -1.39 -7.18 -28.16
C PHE A 131 -0.47 -8.09 -29.00
N HIS A 132 -0.26 -9.32 -28.58
CA HIS A 132 0.52 -10.29 -29.37
C HIS A 132 -0.11 -10.55 -30.73
N HIS A 133 -1.45 -10.73 -30.79
CA HIS A 133 -2.15 -10.87 -32.06
C HIS A 133 -2.01 -9.64 -32.97
N LEU A 134 -1.97 -8.44 -32.38
CA LEU A 134 -1.71 -7.21 -33.12
C LEU A 134 -0.28 -7.17 -33.70
N LEU A 135 0.73 -7.67 -32.95
CA LEU A 135 2.10 -7.77 -33.44
C LEU A 135 2.22 -8.69 -34.65
N GLU A 136 1.51 -9.83 -34.64
CA GLU A 136 1.58 -10.83 -35.70
C GLU A 136 0.78 -10.44 -36.95
N ASN A 137 -0.37 -9.75 -36.78
CA ASN A 137 -1.32 -9.52 -37.87
C ASN A 137 -1.45 -8.03 -38.29
N GLY A 138 -0.81 -7.11 -37.55
CA GLY A 138 -0.83 -5.69 -37.88
C GLY A 138 -2.27 -5.14 -37.99
N VAL A 139 -2.56 -4.44 -39.07
CA VAL A 139 -3.85 -3.78 -39.32
C VAL A 139 -5.03 -4.75 -39.45
N ASP A 140 -4.76 -6.01 -39.76
CA ASP A 140 -5.79 -7.05 -39.91
C ASP A 140 -6.19 -7.65 -38.55
N SER A 141 -5.51 -7.25 -37.47
CA SER A 141 -5.88 -7.70 -36.13
C SER A 141 -7.24 -7.13 -35.69
N PRO A 142 -8.20 -7.97 -35.20
CA PRO A 142 -9.42 -7.48 -34.59
C PRO A 142 -9.18 -6.67 -33.30
N TYR A 143 -8.00 -6.76 -32.70
CA TYR A 143 -7.60 -6.06 -31.47
C TYR A 143 -6.89 -4.74 -31.74
N ARG A 144 -6.76 -4.31 -33.01
CA ARG A 144 -6.05 -3.07 -33.39
C ARG A 144 -6.53 -1.85 -32.59
N ASP A 145 -7.85 -1.74 -32.38
CA ASP A 145 -8.44 -0.60 -31.69
C ASP A 145 -8.46 -0.74 -30.15
N TRP A 146 -7.89 -1.82 -29.62
CA TRP A 146 -7.73 -2.01 -28.17
C TRP A 146 -6.55 -1.23 -27.58
N PHE A 147 -5.69 -0.66 -28.43
CA PHE A 147 -4.49 0.06 -28.05
C PHE A 147 -4.43 1.45 -28.67
N HIS A 148 -3.69 2.35 -28.05
CA HIS A 148 -3.45 3.68 -28.57
C HIS A 148 -2.31 3.64 -29.60
N LEU A 149 -2.62 3.55 -30.87
CA LEU A 149 -1.67 3.41 -31.97
C LEU A 149 -1.40 4.75 -32.66
N SER A 150 -0.21 4.90 -33.28
CA SER A 150 0.09 6.02 -34.18
C SER A 150 -0.73 5.92 -35.47
N ASP A 151 -0.86 7.04 -36.16
CA ASP A 151 -1.65 7.09 -37.41
C ASP A 151 -1.03 6.23 -38.50
N GLU A 152 0.31 6.15 -38.57
CA GLU A 152 1.03 5.32 -39.55
C GLU A 152 0.79 3.83 -39.30
N VAL A 153 0.76 3.40 -38.03
CA VAL A 153 0.45 2.01 -37.67
C VAL A 153 -1.00 1.71 -37.99
N ARG A 154 -1.94 2.62 -37.69
CA ARG A 154 -3.36 2.47 -38.03
C ARG A 154 -3.60 2.37 -39.52
N ALA A 155 -2.83 3.12 -40.32
CA ALA A 155 -2.89 3.12 -41.78
C ALA A 155 -2.14 1.93 -42.40
N GLY A 156 -1.41 1.13 -41.65
CA GLY A 156 -0.60 0.00 -42.15
C GLY A 156 0.67 0.40 -42.86
N THR A 157 1.08 1.65 -42.75
CA THR A 157 2.30 2.17 -43.40
C THR A 157 3.55 1.98 -42.52
N ARG A 158 3.36 1.58 -41.27
CA ARG A 158 4.43 1.30 -40.31
C ARG A 158 4.04 0.14 -39.41
N ALA A 159 5.03 -0.70 -39.05
CA ALA A 159 4.86 -1.74 -38.04
C ALA A 159 5.10 -1.21 -36.63
N ILE A 160 4.56 -1.89 -35.62
CA ILE A 160 4.83 -1.65 -34.21
C ILE A 160 6.24 -2.12 -33.85
N SER A 161 6.95 -1.34 -33.01
CA SER A 161 8.27 -1.69 -32.47
C SER A 161 8.15 -2.10 -30.98
N ALA A 162 7.55 -3.27 -30.72
CA ALA A 162 7.40 -3.77 -29.34
C ALA A 162 8.73 -4.21 -28.71
N TYR A 163 9.71 -4.54 -29.52
CA TYR A 163 11.10 -4.84 -29.16
C TYR A 163 11.99 -3.81 -29.84
N PRO A 164 12.13 -2.60 -29.26
CA PRO A 164 12.80 -1.48 -29.91
C PRO A 164 14.29 -1.74 -30.11
N SER A 165 14.83 -1.10 -31.18
CA SER A 165 16.28 -1.05 -31.38
C SER A 165 16.94 -0.13 -30.33
N GLU A 166 18.26 -0.28 -30.17
CA GLU A 166 19.06 0.62 -29.30
C GLU A 166 18.86 2.11 -29.67
N GLU A 167 18.71 2.41 -30.96
CA GLU A 167 18.47 3.77 -31.45
C GLU A 167 17.11 4.31 -30.97
N GLN A 168 16.06 3.48 -31.02
CA GLN A 168 14.73 3.86 -30.51
C GLN A 168 14.72 4.08 -29.00
N VAL A 169 15.41 3.21 -28.23
CA VAL A 169 15.59 3.40 -26.80
C VAL A 169 16.36 4.69 -26.49
N ALA A 170 17.44 4.94 -27.22
CA ALA A 170 18.23 6.17 -27.08
C ALA A 170 17.41 7.42 -27.45
N GLU A 171 16.51 7.33 -28.45
CA GLU A 171 15.62 8.44 -28.82
C GLU A 171 14.64 8.77 -27.70
N ILE A 172 14.00 7.76 -27.11
CA ILE A 172 13.10 7.94 -25.94
C ILE A 172 13.87 8.64 -24.82
N SER A 173 15.03 8.12 -24.44
CA SER A 173 15.88 8.67 -23.39
C SER A 173 16.31 10.12 -23.68
N ARG A 174 16.66 10.44 -24.91
CA ARG A 174 17.04 11.82 -25.32
C ARG A 174 15.89 12.78 -25.19
N ARG A 175 14.66 12.37 -25.55
CA ARG A 175 13.47 13.22 -25.44
C ARG A 175 13.13 13.51 -23.98
N HIS A 176 13.22 12.50 -23.10
CA HIS A 176 13.03 12.72 -21.65
C HIS A 176 14.10 13.65 -21.07
N ALA A 177 15.37 13.46 -21.44
CA ALA A 177 16.44 14.37 -21.04
C ALA A 177 16.24 15.81 -21.55
N ALA A 178 15.51 15.98 -22.66
CA ALA A 178 15.11 17.27 -23.21
C ALA A 178 13.80 17.84 -22.60
N GLY A 179 13.22 17.15 -21.61
CA GLY A 179 12.05 17.60 -20.85
C GLY A 179 10.71 17.08 -21.37
N ALA A 180 10.67 16.09 -22.25
CA ALA A 180 9.40 15.46 -22.63
C ALA A 180 8.82 14.69 -21.43
N PRO A 181 7.52 14.86 -21.11
CA PRO A 181 6.89 14.10 -20.04
C PRO A 181 6.90 12.58 -20.32
N PHE A 182 6.99 11.77 -19.27
CA PHE A 182 6.85 10.32 -19.39
C PHE A 182 5.46 9.96 -19.95
N GLY A 183 5.41 8.89 -20.78
CA GLY A 183 4.18 8.41 -21.43
C GLY A 183 3.78 9.17 -22.71
N THR A 184 4.58 10.15 -23.16
CA THR A 184 4.21 10.99 -24.33
C THR A 184 5.03 10.71 -25.58
N VAL A 185 6.08 9.90 -25.51
CA VAL A 185 7.09 9.71 -26.58
C VAL A 185 6.87 8.39 -27.34
N SER A 186 6.48 7.33 -26.64
CA SER A 186 6.42 5.97 -27.18
C SER A 186 5.51 5.85 -28.40
N ARG A 187 4.37 6.53 -28.42
CA ARG A 187 3.42 6.45 -29.54
C ARG A 187 4.06 6.86 -30.87
N GLU A 188 4.92 7.86 -30.85
CA GLU A 188 5.64 8.32 -32.04
C GLU A 188 6.82 7.40 -32.36
N VAL A 189 7.63 7.03 -31.35
CA VAL A 189 8.87 6.26 -31.56
C VAL A 189 8.58 4.77 -31.80
N LEU A 190 7.63 4.17 -31.07
CA LEU A 190 7.34 2.73 -31.11
C LEU A 190 6.13 2.39 -31.95
N GLY A 191 5.27 3.37 -32.27
CA GLY A 191 4.01 3.17 -33.01
C GLY A 191 2.81 2.91 -32.12
N TYR A 192 2.98 2.84 -30.80
CA TYR A 192 1.91 2.68 -29.80
C TYR A 192 2.27 3.41 -28.51
N GLU A 193 1.25 3.79 -27.75
CA GLU A 193 1.42 4.38 -26.43
C GLU A 193 1.75 3.29 -25.40
N ALA A 194 2.85 3.48 -24.70
CA ALA A 194 3.27 2.63 -23.59
C ALA A 194 3.27 3.45 -22.30
N TRP A 195 2.85 2.84 -21.19
CA TRP A 195 2.90 3.50 -19.89
C TRP A 195 4.35 3.86 -19.54
N TRP A 196 4.58 5.12 -19.16
CA TRP A 196 5.90 5.70 -18.90
C TRP A 196 6.91 5.55 -20.06
N ASP A 197 6.41 5.37 -21.29
CA ASP A 197 7.23 5.07 -22.47
C ASP A 197 8.06 3.79 -22.37
N LEU A 198 7.65 2.88 -21.47
CA LEU A 198 8.25 1.55 -21.28
C LEU A 198 7.68 0.57 -22.34
N PRO A 199 8.51 0.08 -23.28
CA PRO A 199 7.99 -0.72 -24.40
C PRO A 199 7.28 -2.02 -23.99
N ALA A 200 7.54 -2.50 -22.77
CA ALA A 200 6.91 -3.71 -22.22
C ALA A 200 5.46 -3.52 -21.81
N LEU A 201 4.95 -2.27 -21.74
CA LEU A 201 3.70 -1.89 -21.08
C LEU A 201 2.74 -1.14 -22.01
N PRO A 202 2.20 -1.81 -23.06
CA PRO A 202 1.24 -1.19 -23.98
C PRO A 202 -0.02 -0.75 -23.24
N LYS A 203 -0.41 0.54 -23.38
CA LYS A 203 -1.63 1.08 -22.77
C LYS A 203 -2.87 0.55 -23.45
N ILE A 204 -3.83 0.12 -22.65
CA ILE A 204 -5.13 -0.38 -23.11
C ILE A 204 -6.04 0.82 -23.35
N ARG A 205 -6.67 0.86 -24.50
CA ARG A 205 -7.65 1.88 -24.86
C ARG A 205 -9.02 1.56 -24.28
N LEU A 206 -9.21 1.88 -23.00
CA LEU A 206 -10.45 1.61 -22.26
C LEU A 206 -11.66 2.46 -22.72
N GLU A 207 -11.48 3.43 -23.61
CA GLU A 207 -12.57 4.10 -24.33
C GLU A 207 -13.17 3.23 -25.42
N HIS A 208 -12.44 2.20 -25.90
CA HIS A 208 -12.92 1.24 -26.89
C HIS A 208 -13.78 0.17 -26.19
N PRO A 209 -15.09 0.05 -26.56
CA PRO A 209 -16.02 -0.78 -25.81
C PRO A 209 -15.61 -2.23 -25.63
N PRO A 210 -15.08 -2.97 -26.65
CA PRO A 210 -14.65 -4.35 -26.45
C PRO A 210 -13.48 -4.52 -25.48
N ALA A 211 -12.48 -3.60 -25.50
CA ALA A 211 -11.36 -3.64 -24.57
C ALA A 211 -11.83 -3.32 -23.14
N ARG A 212 -12.69 -2.30 -23.01
CA ARG A 212 -13.33 -1.92 -21.75
C ARG A 212 -14.11 -3.08 -21.14
N GLU A 213 -14.98 -3.72 -21.93
CA GLU A 213 -15.81 -4.84 -21.47
C GLU A 213 -14.96 -6.01 -21.01
N HIS A 214 -13.90 -6.36 -21.72
CA HIS A 214 -12.98 -7.43 -21.32
C HIS A 214 -12.36 -7.21 -19.94
N ILE A 215 -11.89 -5.99 -19.66
CA ILE A 215 -11.29 -5.65 -18.35
C ILE A 215 -12.35 -5.61 -17.25
N LEU A 216 -13.52 -5.04 -17.53
CA LEU A 216 -14.63 -5.00 -16.55
C LEU A 216 -15.13 -6.39 -16.21
N ASP A 217 -15.28 -7.27 -17.21
CA ASP A 217 -15.71 -8.67 -17.02
C ASP A 217 -14.65 -9.46 -16.22
N ALA A 218 -13.38 -9.30 -16.54
CA ALA A 218 -12.29 -9.90 -15.78
C ALA A 218 -12.32 -9.47 -14.31
N SER A 219 -12.45 -8.16 -14.06
CA SER A 219 -12.48 -7.64 -12.69
C SER A 219 -13.69 -8.14 -11.89
N GLU A 220 -14.86 -8.21 -12.50
CA GLU A 220 -16.09 -8.74 -11.91
C GLU A 220 -15.97 -10.25 -11.63
N SER A 221 -15.36 -11.01 -12.57
CA SER A 221 -15.20 -12.46 -12.44
C SER A 221 -14.37 -12.84 -11.21
N TRP A 222 -13.33 -12.08 -10.87
CA TRP A 222 -12.53 -12.32 -9.68
C TRP A 222 -13.27 -11.98 -8.37
N ILE A 223 -14.11 -10.96 -8.37
CA ILE A 223 -15.02 -10.72 -7.22
C ILE A 223 -15.95 -11.92 -7.02
N ARG A 224 -16.54 -12.46 -8.11
CA ARG A 224 -17.35 -13.69 -8.02
C ARG A 224 -16.52 -14.93 -7.68
N PHE A 225 -15.24 -14.95 -8.02
CA PHE A 225 -14.31 -15.98 -7.61
C PHE A 225 -14.03 -15.93 -6.11
N GLY A 226 -14.27 -14.80 -5.43
CA GLY A 226 -14.24 -14.70 -3.97
C GLY A 226 -13.22 -13.75 -3.39
N ILE A 227 -12.58 -12.90 -4.17
CA ILE A 227 -11.76 -11.82 -3.60
C ILE A 227 -12.64 -10.74 -2.96
N ASP A 228 -12.11 -10.05 -1.95
CA ASP A 228 -12.85 -9.07 -1.16
C ASP A 228 -12.64 -7.62 -1.64
N GLY A 229 -11.86 -7.42 -2.69
CA GLY A 229 -11.65 -6.08 -3.25
C GLY A 229 -10.47 -5.97 -4.20
N TRP A 230 -10.26 -4.73 -4.65
CA TRP A 230 -9.22 -4.36 -5.59
C TRP A 230 -8.39 -3.18 -5.06
N ARG A 231 -7.07 -3.30 -5.10
CA ARG A 231 -6.16 -2.15 -5.19
C ARG A 231 -5.92 -1.88 -6.68
N LEU A 232 -6.05 -0.64 -7.09
CA LEU A 232 -5.99 -0.26 -8.49
C LEU A 232 -4.71 0.52 -8.79
N ASP A 233 -3.93 -0.06 -9.69
CA ASP A 233 -2.65 0.46 -10.15
C ASP A 233 -2.85 1.70 -11.02
N VAL A 234 -2.06 2.74 -10.79
CA VAL A 234 -2.03 4.01 -11.54
C VAL A 234 -3.39 4.50 -12.06
N PRO A 235 -4.42 4.61 -11.19
CA PRO A 235 -5.79 4.84 -11.64
C PRO A 235 -5.98 6.21 -12.33
N GLU A 236 -5.09 7.16 -12.13
CA GLU A 236 -5.14 8.49 -12.75
C GLU A 236 -4.88 8.47 -14.26
N GLU A 237 -4.27 7.40 -14.75
CA GLU A 237 -4.04 7.16 -16.18
C GLU A 237 -5.31 6.67 -16.92
N VAL A 238 -6.36 6.34 -16.17
CA VAL A 238 -7.62 5.80 -16.69
C VAL A 238 -8.76 6.79 -16.46
N THR A 239 -9.72 6.85 -17.38
CA THR A 239 -10.81 7.83 -17.31
C THR A 239 -11.75 7.59 -16.13
N ALA A 240 -12.26 8.66 -15.51
CA ALA A 240 -13.24 8.59 -14.43
C ALA A 240 -14.53 7.84 -14.82
N SER A 241 -14.90 7.85 -16.12
CA SER A 241 -16.09 7.10 -16.61
C SER A 241 -15.88 5.60 -16.50
N PHE A 242 -14.66 5.10 -16.69
CA PHE A 242 -14.33 3.70 -16.48
C PHE A 242 -14.47 3.32 -15.01
N TRP A 243 -13.94 4.12 -14.09
CA TRP A 243 -13.97 3.81 -12.66
C TRP A 243 -15.39 3.82 -12.08
N ARG A 244 -16.28 4.68 -12.59
CA ARG A 244 -17.70 4.67 -12.19
C ARG A 244 -18.40 3.37 -12.61
N GLU A 245 -18.14 2.90 -13.83
CA GLU A 245 -18.70 1.64 -14.30
C GLU A 245 -18.06 0.45 -13.57
N PHE A 246 -16.74 0.48 -13.37
CA PHE A 246 -16.01 -0.52 -12.58
C PHE A 246 -16.62 -0.67 -11.18
N ARG A 247 -16.79 0.43 -10.44
CA ARG A 247 -17.43 0.40 -9.12
C ARG A 247 -18.84 -0.20 -9.20
N THR A 248 -19.63 0.22 -10.16
CA THR A 248 -21.01 -0.26 -10.32
C THR A 248 -21.04 -1.79 -10.48
N ARG A 249 -20.18 -2.36 -11.32
CA ARG A 249 -20.13 -3.81 -11.57
C ARG A 249 -19.54 -4.58 -10.38
N VAL A 250 -18.44 -4.11 -9.84
CA VAL A 250 -17.79 -4.72 -8.67
C VAL A 250 -18.73 -4.75 -7.47
N ARG A 251 -19.42 -3.65 -7.17
CA ARG A 251 -20.38 -3.56 -6.06
C ARG A 251 -21.67 -4.34 -6.32
N ALA A 252 -22.08 -4.53 -7.58
CA ALA A 252 -23.18 -5.41 -7.92
C ALA A 252 -22.82 -6.88 -7.66
N ALA A 253 -21.58 -7.28 -7.88
CA ALA A 253 -21.10 -8.64 -7.62
C ALA A 253 -20.86 -8.90 -6.10
N ASN A 254 -20.32 -7.92 -5.38
CA ASN A 254 -20.15 -7.94 -3.92
C ASN A 254 -20.29 -6.52 -3.35
N PRO A 255 -21.40 -6.21 -2.65
CA PRO A 255 -21.60 -4.88 -2.05
C PRO A 255 -20.53 -4.44 -1.04
N GLU A 256 -19.83 -5.39 -0.41
CA GLU A 256 -18.75 -5.14 0.56
C GLU A 256 -17.36 -5.18 -0.08
N ALA A 257 -17.23 -5.22 -1.42
CA ALA A 257 -15.93 -5.19 -2.07
C ALA A 257 -15.22 -3.84 -1.84
N TYR A 258 -13.97 -3.87 -1.38
CA TYR A 258 -13.15 -2.67 -1.17
C TYR A 258 -12.49 -2.25 -2.48
N ILE A 259 -12.54 -0.96 -2.80
CA ILE A 259 -11.95 -0.37 -4.01
C ILE A 259 -11.00 0.74 -3.58
N VAL A 260 -9.71 0.44 -3.54
CA VAL A 260 -8.66 1.38 -3.15
C VAL A 260 -7.75 1.71 -4.33
N GLY A 261 -7.49 2.99 -4.57
CA GLY A 261 -6.63 3.46 -5.65
C GLY A 261 -5.22 3.79 -5.18
N GLU A 262 -4.23 3.56 -6.04
CA GLU A 262 -2.89 4.09 -5.86
C GLU A 262 -2.84 5.54 -6.33
N VAL A 263 -3.06 6.47 -5.41
CA VAL A 263 -2.95 7.91 -5.67
C VAL A 263 -2.03 8.53 -4.63
N TRP A 264 -0.98 9.21 -5.09
CA TRP A 264 0.10 9.71 -4.25
C TRP A 264 -0.15 11.10 -3.65
N HIS A 265 -1.30 11.69 -3.96
CA HIS A 265 -1.68 13.03 -3.52
C HIS A 265 -3.20 13.09 -3.22
N HIS A 266 -3.67 14.28 -2.85
CA HIS A 266 -5.10 14.47 -2.60
C HIS A 266 -5.89 14.55 -3.90
N LYS A 267 -6.98 13.75 -3.98
CA LYS A 267 -7.93 13.76 -5.11
C LYS A 267 -9.35 13.50 -4.60
N PRO A 268 -9.88 14.38 -3.73
CA PRO A 268 -11.14 14.13 -3.04
C PRO A 268 -12.35 14.01 -3.97
N GLU A 269 -12.27 14.54 -5.20
CA GLU A 269 -13.33 14.41 -6.20
C GLU A 269 -13.54 12.96 -6.67
N TRP A 270 -12.59 12.06 -6.45
CA TRP A 270 -12.70 10.62 -6.76
C TRP A 270 -13.23 9.78 -5.60
N LEU A 271 -13.33 10.39 -4.41
CA LEU A 271 -13.76 9.76 -3.16
C LEU A 271 -15.19 10.18 -2.75
N ARG A 272 -16.07 10.42 -3.75
CA ARG A 272 -17.46 10.86 -3.53
C ARG A 272 -18.48 9.73 -3.52
N GLY A 273 -18.01 8.48 -3.48
CA GLY A 273 -18.85 7.29 -3.42
C GLY A 273 -19.26 6.74 -4.79
N ASP A 274 -18.74 7.28 -5.89
CA ASP A 274 -19.05 6.87 -7.25
C ASP A 274 -17.85 6.17 -7.97
N MET A 275 -16.64 6.18 -7.40
CA MET A 275 -15.44 5.56 -7.95
C MET A 275 -14.68 4.74 -6.90
N PHE A 276 -13.92 5.38 -6.02
CA PHE A 276 -13.08 4.72 -5.01
C PHE A 276 -13.67 4.85 -3.61
N ASP A 277 -13.37 3.90 -2.74
CA ASP A 277 -13.64 3.98 -1.31
C ASP A 277 -12.55 4.77 -0.60
N ALA A 278 -11.30 4.58 -1.06
CA ALA A 278 -10.10 5.14 -0.45
C ALA A 278 -8.92 5.20 -1.44
N PHE A 279 -7.84 5.79 -0.98
CA PHE A 279 -6.52 5.71 -1.61
C PHE A 279 -5.48 5.13 -0.66
N MET A 280 -4.36 4.65 -1.22
CA MET A 280 -3.14 4.43 -0.46
C MET A 280 -2.67 5.77 0.11
N ASN A 281 -2.63 5.89 1.45
CA ASN A 281 -2.48 7.19 2.13
C ASN A 281 -1.02 7.66 2.18
N TYR A 282 -0.40 7.85 1.02
CA TYR A 282 0.95 8.40 0.91
C TYR A 282 1.12 9.80 1.53
N PRO A 283 0.11 10.70 1.51
CA PRO A 283 0.22 11.97 2.23
C PRO A 283 0.44 11.78 3.74
N LEU A 284 -0.29 10.87 4.39
CA LEU A 284 -0.06 10.53 5.80
C LEU A 284 1.31 9.88 6.00
N ASN A 285 1.72 8.95 5.12
CA ASN A 285 3.04 8.32 5.18
C ASN A 285 4.17 9.36 5.24
N ARG A 286 4.14 10.37 4.36
CA ARG A 286 5.15 11.45 4.34
C ARG A 286 5.12 12.28 5.64
N ALA A 287 3.95 12.54 6.20
CA ALA A 287 3.82 13.26 7.46
C ALA A 287 4.40 12.45 8.63
N LEU A 288 4.10 11.14 8.69
CA LEU A 288 4.62 10.24 9.70
C LEU A 288 6.15 10.07 9.58
N LEU A 289 6.66 9.97 8.35
CA LEU A 289 8.10 9.90 8.09
C LEU A 289 8.79 11.18 8.57
N GLY A 290 8.28 12.36 8.20
CA GLY A 290 8.85 13.65 8.63
C GLY A 290 8.77 13.87 10.12
N PHE A 291 7.76 13.37 10.80
CA PHE A 291 7.65 13.45 12.27
C PHE A 291 8.58 12.46 12.97
N ALA A 292 8.58 11.19 12.58
CA ALA A 292 9.33 10.16 13.28
C ALA A 292 10.84 10.25 13.03
N ALA A 293 11.26 10.58 11.81
CA ALA A 293 12.66 10.72 11.45
C ALA A 293 13.27 12.06 11.90
N GLN A 294 12.46 13.13 11.99
CA GLN A 294 12.93 14.48 12.23
C GLN A 294 13.99 14.91 11.17
N ASP A 295 15.19 15.24 11.59
CA ASP A 295 16.35 15.61 10.76
C ASP A 295 17.27 14.42 10.41
N ARG A 296 16.82 13.19 10.71
CA ARG A 296 17.61 11.94 10.56
C ARG A 296 17.27 11.13 9.33
N LEU A 297 16.58 11.71 8.37
CA LEU A 297 16.39 11.06 7.08
C LEU A 297 17.77 10.76 6.47
N ASP A 298 17.97 9.52 6.04
CA ASP A 298 19.19 9.12 5.37
C ASP A 298 19.28 9.81 4.00
N PRO A 299 20.22 10.75 3.78
CA PRO A 299 20.29 11.51 2.54
C PRO A 299 20.77 10.67 1.34
N VAL A 300 21.26 9.45 1.57
CA VAL A 300 21.75 8.55 0.52
C VAL A 300 20.61 7.71 -0.06
N VAL A 301 19.50 7.58 0.68
CA VAL A 301 18.35 6.81 0.21
C VAL A 301 17.59 7.59 -0.87
N PRO A 302 17.46 7.03 -2.09
CA PRO A 302 16.77 7.74 -3.16
C PRO A 302 15.28 7.91 -2.82
N LEU A 303 14.78 9.12 -3.02
CA LEU A 303 13.36 9.41 -2.85
C LEU A 303 12.58 9.01 -4.12
N PRO A 304 11.38 8.43 -3.98
CA PRO A 304 10.42 8.39 -5.08
C PRO A 304 10.17 9.82 -5.61
N VAL A 305 9.95 9.95 -6.92
CA VAL A 305 9.68 11.26 -7.55
C VAL A 305 8.50 11.99 -6.86
N GLU A 306 7.50 11.22 -6.41
CA GLU A 306 6.33 11.73 -5.70
C GLU A 306 6.66 12.26 -4.28
N TYR A 307 7.85 11.96 -3.75
CA TYR A 307 8.32 12.42 -2.44
C TYR A 307 9.26 13.61 -2.53
N GLU A 308 9.86 13.87 -3.70
CA GLU A 308 10.80 14.96 -3.89
C GLU A 308 10.22 16.31 -3.47
N GLY A 309 10.92 16.99 -2.57
CA GLY A 309 10.51 18.28 -2.03
C GLY A 309 9.25 18.28 -1.15
N LYS A 310 8.67 17.10 -0.86
CA LYS A 310 7.43 16.98 -0.08
C LYS A 310 7.65 16.42 1.33
N ILE A 311 8.80 15.82 1.62
CA ILE A 311 9.15 15.38 2.98
C ILE A 311 9.83 16.54 3.70
N ARG A 312 9.36 16.85 4.89
CA ARG A 312 9.94 17.85 5.78
C ARG A 312 9.84 17.37 7.23
N ALA A 313 10.78 17.78 8.08
CA ALA A 313 10.67 17.52 9.49
C ALA A 313 9.43 18.21 10.07
N TYR A 314 8.70 17.49 10.90
CA TYR A 314 7.54 18.02 11.64
C TYR A 314 7.80 17.95 13.13
N ASP A 315 7.53 19.06 13.83
CA ASP A 315 7.25 19.02 15.25
C ASP A 315 5.83 18.51 15.54
N GLY A 316 5.43 18.43 16.79
CA GLY A 316 4.10 17.94 17.15
C GLY A 316 2.97 18.79 16.58
N ALA A 317 3.14 20.11 16.49
CA ALA A 317 2.15 21.02 15.90
C ALA A 317 2.06 20.84 14.38
N GLY A 318 3.18 20.68 13.73
CA GLY A 318 3.26 20.43 12.29
C GLY A 318 2.63 19.10 11.87
N LEU A 319 2.90 18.03 12.63
CA LEU A 319 2.23 16.74 12.39
C LEU A 319 0.72 16.87 12.57
N TRP A 320 0.26 17.52 13.65
CA TRP A 320 -1.17 17.68 13.88
C TRP A 320 -1.84 18.48 12.78
N ALA A 321 -1.22 19.56 12.32
CA ALA A 321 -1.72 20.34 11.20
C ALA A 321 -1.85 19.51 9.91
N ALA A 322 -0.87 18.64 9.63
CA ALA A 322 -0.94 17.72 8.48
C ALA A 322 -2.09 16.72 8.62
N ILE A 323 -2.33 16.16 9.83
CA ILE A 323 -3.47 15.27 10.09
C ILE A 323 -4.79 16.01 9.88
N GLN A 324 -4.92 17.23 10.39
CA GLN A 324 -6.15 18.05 10.21
C GLN A 324 -6.40 18.39 8.73
N GLU A 325 -5.35 18.65 7.95
CA GLU A 325 -5.49 18.88 6.51
C GLU A 325 -6.04 17.63 5.80
N LEU A 326 -5.56 16.44 6.16
CA LEU A 326 -6.06 15.17 5.63
C LEU A 326 -7.53 14.92 5.99
N ASP A 327 -7.91 15.17 7.24
CA ASP A 327 -9.29 15.02 7.70
C ASP A 327 -10.24 16.03 7.05
N ALA A 328 -9.78 17.25 6.78
CA ALA A 328 -10.59 18.31 6.20
C ALA A 328 -10.97 18.07 4.72
N VAL A 329 -10.15 17.30 3.98
CA VAL A 329 -10.39 17.03 2.55
C VAL A 329 -11.26 15.81 2.29
N ASN A 330 -11.39 14.89 3.26
CA ASN A 330 -12.15 13.66 3.11
C ASN A 330 -13.37 13.62 4.04
N PRO A 331 -14.51 13.07 3.60
CA PRO A 331 -15.59 12.72 4.52
C PRO A 331 -15.14 11.69 5.56
N PRO A 332 -15.70 11.70 6.78
CA PRO A 332 -15.30 10.76 7.84
C PRO A 332 -15.37 9.29 7.43
N GLU A 333 -16.37 8.91 6.62
CA GLU A 333 -16.53 7.54 6.12
C GLU A 333 -15.36 7.11 5.23
N VAL A 334 -14.80 8.04 4.46
CA VAL A 334 -13.63 7.83 3.60
C VAL A 334 -12.35 7.82 4.43
N THR A 335 -12.19 8.78 5.35
CA THR A 335 -11.04 8.81 6.28
C THR A 335 -10.91 7.48 7.04
N ALA A 336 -12.03 6.90 7.49
CA ALA A 336 -12.05 5.66 8.26
C ALA A 336 -11.57 4.41 7.48
N VAL A 337 -11.52 4.48 6.15
CA VAL A 337 -11.13 3.36 5.28
C VAL A 337 -9.90 3.67 4.40
N GLN A 338 -9.23 4.83 4.59
CA GLN A 338 -7.96 5.12 3.91
C GLN A 338 -6.92 4.06 4.25
N LEU A 339 -6.15 3.59 3.24
CA LEU A 339 -5.14 2.58 3.45
C LEU A 339 -3.85 3.24 3.95
N ASN A 340 -3.65 3.26 5.27
CA ASN A 340 -2.51 3.90 5.91
C ASN A 340 -1.27 2.98 5.86
N LEU A 341 -0.23 3.38 5.15
CA LEU A 341 0.99 2.61 4.98
C LEU A 341 2.22 3.37 5.50
N LEU A 342 3.27 2.65 5.88
CA LEU A 342 4.60 3.19 6.19
C LEU A 342 5.60 2.88 5.08
N SER A 343 5.53 1.69 4.50
CA SER A 343 6.33 1.25 3.36
C SER A 343 5.43 0.63 2.30
N SER A 344 5.94 0.52 1.08
CA SER A 344 5.34 -0.26 0.00
C SER A 344 6.42 -0.88 -0.88
N HIS A 345 6.01 -1.63 -1.89
CA HIS A 345 6.90 -2.18 -2.90
C HIS A 345 7.49 -1.13 -3.88
N ASP A 346 7.00 0.12 -3.82
CA ASP A 346 7.41 1.25 -4.67
C ASP A 346 8.21 2.31 -3.91
N THR A 347 8.40 2.12 -2.61
CA THR A 347 9.17 3.03 -1.77
C THR A 347 10.32 2.29 -1.09
N PRO A 348 11.43 2.95 -0.80
CA PRO A 348 12.34 2.47 0.24
C PRO A 348 11.56 2.15 1.52
N ARG A 349 12.01 1.16 2.28
CA ARG A 349 11.38 0.80 3.54
C ARG A 349 11.53 1.94 4.55
N PHE A 350 10.52 2.13 5.39
CA PHE A 350 10.48 3.21 6.38
C PHE A 350 11.72 3.20 7.29
N LEU A 351 12.12 2.01 7.74
CA LEU A 351 13.34 1.84 8.56
C LEU A 351 14.59 2.35 7.82
N THR A 352 14.69 2.08 6.52
CA THR A 352 15.82 2.51 5.69
C THR A 352 15.84 4.03 5.52
N PHE A 353 14.68 4.65 5.27
CA PHE A 353 14.57 6.11 5.27
C PHE A 353 15.08 6.75 6.57
N CYS A 354 14.83 6.09 7.69
CA CYS A 354 15.22 6.56 9.02
C CYS A 354 16.64 6.12 9.43
N GLY A 355 17.50 5.71 8.49
CA GLY A 355 18.88 5.29 8.79
C GLY A 355 18.99 4.08 9.71
N GLY A 356 18.00 3.19 9.71
CA GLY A 356 17.96 2.01 10.58
C GLY A 356 17.41 2.26 11.98
N ASP A 357 16.80 3.43 12.24
CA ASP A 357 16.26 3.81 13.55
C ASP A 357 14.93 3.07 13.85
N LEU A 358 15.00 2.02 14.65
CA LEU A 358 13.84 1.24 15.09
C LEU A 358 12.87 2.04 15.97
N ASP A 359 13.34 3.04 16.70
CA ASP A 359 12.47 3.89 17.53
C ASP A 359 11.58 4.75 16.64
N ALA A 360 12.13 5.26 15.52
CA ALA A 360 11.33 5.96 14.50
C ALA A 360 10.26 5.05 13.89
N LEU A 361 10.62 3.82 13.53
CA LEU A 361 9.65 2.85 13.00
C LEU A 361 8.55 2.53 14.01
N ARG A 362 8.90 2.28 15.28
CA ARG A 362 7.92 2.04 16.36
C ARG A 362 6.98 3.22 16.56
N LEU A 363 7.53 4.42 16.58
CA LEU A 363 6.74 5.64 16.75
C LEU A 363 5.75 5.86 15.61
N ALA A 364 6.21 5.67 14.37
CA ALA A 364 5.34 5.75 13.19
C ALA A 364 4.26 4.64 13.20
N THR A 365 4.61 3.42 13.60
CA THR A 365 3.66 2.31 13.74
C THR A 365 2.59 2.59 14.80
N LEU A 366 2.95 3.18 15.94
CA LEU A 366 1.98 3.63 16.94
C LEU A 366 0.95 4.58 16.33
N LEU A 367 1.43 5.59 15.60
CA LEU A 367 0.56 6.58 14.95
C LEU A 367 -0.30 5.93 13.85
N GLN A 368 0.29 5.07 13.01
CA GLN A 368 -0.42 4.33 11.97
C GLN A 368 -1.58 3.50 12.54
N MET A 369 -1.36 2.83 13.68
CA MET A 369 -2.35 1.94 14.31
C MET A 369 -3.42 2.68 15.11
N THR A 370 -3.16 3.92 15.55
CA THR A 370 -4.06 4.67 16.42
C THR A 370 -4.77 5.83 15.75
N LEU A 371 -4.30 6.30 14.59
CA LEU A 371 -5.02 7.27 13.75
C LEU A 371 -6.17 6.62 12.97
N PRO A 372 -7.16 7.40 12.49
CA PRO A 372 -8.21 6.91 11.60
C PRO A 372 -7.64 6.33 10.29
N GLY A 373 -8.35 5.37 9.71
CA GLY A 373 -7.95 4.64 8.51
C GLY A 373 -7.56 3.20 8.82
N ALA A 374 -7.38 2.37 7.80
CA ALA A 374 -6.97 0.98 7.90
C ALA A 374 -5.44 0.88 7.78
N PRO A 375 -4.72 0.49 8.82
CA PRO A 375 -3.27 0.32 8.75
C PRO A 375 -2.91 -0.82 7.79
N CYS A 376 -1.85 -0.62 7.00
CA CYS A 376 -1.29 -1.60 6.08
C CYS A 376 0.19 -1.79 6.38
N ILE A 377 0.56 -2.99 6.80
CA ILE A 377 1.93 -3.40 7.08
C ILE A 377 2.51 -3.96 5.79
N TYR A 378 3.60 -3.40 5.29
CA TYR A 378 4.35 -4.00 4.20
C TYR A 378 5.16 -5.18 4.73
N TYR A 379 5.11 -6.35 4.05
CA TYR A 379 5.76 -7.57 4.55
C TYR A 379 7.20 -7.32 4.98
N GLY A 380 7.54 -7.76 6.18
CA GLY A 380 8.88 -7.61 6.75
C GLY A 380 9.10 -6.34 7.57
N ASP A 381 8.24 -5.31 7.49
CA ASP A 381 8.37 -4.13 8.38
C ASP A 381 8.18 -4.54 9.83
N GLU A 382 7.33 -5.54 10.10
CA GLU A 382 7.07 -6.07 11.43
C GLU A 382 8.26 -6.84 12.05
N ILE A 383 9.30 -7.10 11.28
CA ILE A 383 10.57 -7.71 11.77
C ILE A 383 11.77 -6.80 11.54
N GLY A 384 11.54 -5.54 11.18
CA GLY A 384 12.61 -4.57 10.97
C GLY A 384 13.44 -4.79 9.70
N MET A 385 12.83 -5.33 8.62
CA MET A 385 13.53 -5.45 7.34
C MET A 385 13.93 -4.09 6.80
N ALA A 386 15.17 -3.98 6.32
CA ALA A 386 15.66 -2.85 5.54
C ALA A 386 15.56 -3.13 4.03
N GLY A 387 15.60 -2.07 3.25
CA GLY A 387 15.65 -2.11 1.77
C GLY A 387 15.50 -0.71 1.20
N SER A 388 16.39 -0.36 0.28
CA SER A 388 16.38 0.92 -0.44
C SER A 388 15.34 0.91 -1.57
N ALA A 389 15.50 1.70 -2.62
CA ALA A 389 14.57 1.72 -3.74
C ALA A 389 14.48 0.35 -4.45
N ASP A 390 13.42 0.17 -5.29
CA ASP A 390 13.27 -1.00 -6.15
C ASP A 390 14.58 -1.32 -6.92
N PRO A 391 15.04 -2.57 -6.96
CA PRO A 391 14.41 -3.79 -6.42
C PRO A 391 14.69 -4.09 -4.93
N ASP A 392 15.53 -3.33 -4.24
CA ASP A 392 16.04 -3.64 -2.91
C ASP A 392 14.96 -3.63 -1.80
N CYS A 393 13.94 -2.77 -1.90
CA CYS A 393 12.77 -2.80 -1.01
C CYS A 393 11.97 -4.11 -1.09
N ARG A 394 12.20 -4.93 -2.12
CA ARG A 394 11.52 -6.20 -2.43
C ARG A 394 12.38 -7.42 -2.11
N ARG A 395 13.25 -7.35 -1.09
CA ARG A 395 14.02 -8.49 -0.57
C ARG A 395 13.10 -9.62 -0.14
N ALA A 396 13.57 -10.88 -0.24
CA ALA A 396 12.81 -12.02 0.27
C ALA A 396 12.66 -11.94 1.80
N PHE A 397 11.51 -12.37 2.29
CA PHE A 397 11.25 -12.46 3.73
C PHE A 397 12.16 -13.52 4.34
N PRO A 398 12.89 -13.25 5.44
CA PRO A 398 13.82 -14.22 6.04
C PRO A 398 13.11 -15.53 6.41
N ALA A 399 13.61 -16.64 5.88
CA ALA A 399 12.97 -17.95 6.06
C ALA A 399 13.16 -18.50 7.48
N ASP A 400 14.29 -18.18 8.13
CA ASP A 400 14.58 -18.62 9.50
C ASP A 400 13.99 -17.62 10.51
N PRO A 401 13.01 -18.02 11.34
CA PRO A 401 12.49 -17.15 12.41
C PRO A 401 13.55 -16.70 13.44
N GLY A 402 14.67 -17.38 13.53
CA GLY A 402 15.81 -16.99 14.37
C GLY A 402 16.53 -15.71 13.92
N GLU A 403 16.31 -15.31 12.66
CA GLU A 403 16.87 -14.06 12.09
C GLU A 403 15.96 -12.86 12.28
N TRP A 404 14.73 -13.06 12.80
CA TRP A 404 13.75 -11.97 12.94
C TRP A 404 14.02 -11.13 14.18
N ASP A 405 13.92 -9.81 14.06
CA ASP A 405 13.74 -8.97 15.24
C ASP A 405 12.29 -9.10 15.72
N HIS A 406 12.11 -9.70 16.89
CA HIS A 406 10.78 -9.95 17.45
C HIS A 406 10.18 -8.73 18.15
N ALA A 407 10.99 -7.72 18.53
CA ALA A 407 10.49 -6.55 19.23
C ALA A 407 9.51 -5.72 18.39
N PRO A 408 9.77 -5.40 17.10
CA PRO A 408 8.76 -4.78 16.25
C PRO A 408 7.49 -5.63 16.07
N SER A 409 7.63 -6.97 15.96
CA SER A 409 6.47 -7.87 15.84
C SER A 409 5.57 -7.85 17.08
N GLU A 410 6.15 -7.84 18.28
CA GLU A 410 5.40 -7.73 19.53
C GLU A 410 4.70 -6.37 19.63
N TRP A 411 5.37 -5.30 19.22
CA TRP A 411 4.82 -3.94 19.18
C TRP A 411 3.60 -3.86 18.25
N VAL A 412 3.74 -4.38 17.02
CA VAL A 412 2.63 -4.45 16.04
C VAL A 412 1.47 -5.29 16.57
N ALA A 413 1.75 -6.48 17.10
CA ALA A 413 0.70 -7.38 17.58
C ALA A 413 -0.12 -6.79 18.73
N ASP A 414 0.53 -6.14 19.69
CA ASP A 414 -0.16 -5.51 20.82
C ASP A 414 -0.99 -4.29 20.39
N LEU A 415 -0.47 -3.47 19.45
CA LEU A 415 -1.21 -2.33 18.88
C LEU A 415 -2.40 -2.79 18.02
N ALA A 416 -2.22 -3.81 17.20
CA ALA A 416 -3.31 -4.42 16.43
C ALA A 416 -4.38 -5.02 17.36
N GLY A 417 -3.95 -5.73 18.42
CA GLY A 417 -4.85 -6.24 19.45
C GLY A 417 -5.65 -5.13 20.16
N LEU A 418 -4.98 -4.03 20.50
CA LEU A 418 -5.63 -2.84 21.08
C LEU A 418 -6.67 -2.27 20.11
N ARG A 419 -6.31 -2.10 18.82
CA ARG A 419 -7.23 -1.60 17.78
C ARG A 419 -8.46 -2.50 17.63
N HIS A 420 -8.29 -3.82 17.62
CA HIS A 420 -9.40 -4.76 17.52
C HIS A 420 -10.28 -4.78 18.80
N SER A 421 -9.69 -4.55 19.96
CA SER A 421 -10.45 -4.56 21.22
C SER A 421 -11.26 -3.30 21.48
N SER A 422 -10.98 -2.18 20.78
CA SER A 422 -11.64 -0.89 21.01
C SER A 422 -12.01 -0.18 19.70
N ARG A 423 -13.28 0.25 19.61
CA ARG A 423 -13.74 1.10 18.51
C ARG A 423 -13.13 2.50 18.54
N ALA A 424 -12.60 2.93 19.68
CA ALA A 424 -11.96 4.23 19.80
C ALA A 424 -10.81 4.43 18.79
N PHE A 425 -10.13 3.36 18.35
CA PHE A 425 -9.03 3.46 17.39
C PHE A 425 -9.46 3.27 15.92
N ARG A 426 -10.74 3.12 15.64
CA ARG A 426 -11.27 2.88 14.30
C ARG A 426 -11.93 4.15 13.75
N ASP A 427 -13.23 4.26 13.86
CA ASP A 427 -14.06 5.33 13.30
C ASP A 427 -14.59 6.33 14.34
N ALA A 428 -13.96 6.41 15.49
CA ALA A 428 -14.36 7.25 16.60
C ALA A 428 -13.70 8.63 16.59
N GLU A 429 -14.08 9.47 17.56
CA GLU A 429 -13.58 10.83 17.73
C GLU A 429 -12.05 10.88 17.80
N LEU A 430 -11.47 11.80 17.04
CA LEU A 430 -10.06 12.19 17.10
C LEU A 430 -9.99 13.67 17.46
N SER A 431 -9.35 14.01 18.57
CA SER A 431 -9.17 15.41 18.95
C SER A 431 -7.80 15.67 19.60
N LEU A 432 -7.23 16.84 19.33
CA LEU A 432 -5.96 17.26 19.90
C LEU A 432 -6.10 17.48 21.40
N LEU A 433 -5.21 16.92 22.19
CA LEU A 433 -5.01 17.29 23.61
C LEU A 433 -3.95 18.37 23.75
N GLY A 434 -2.90 18.32 22.94
CA GLY A 434 -1.85 19.34 22.93
C GLY A 434 -0.61 18.95 22.13
N THR A 435 0.31 19.92 22.01
CA THR A 435 1.64 19.74 21.42
C THR A 435 2.71 20.34 22.32
N ASN A 436 3.92 19.76 22.34
CA ASN A 436 5.05 20.26 23.11
C ASN A 436 6.35 19.96 22.36
N GLY A 437 6.85 20.93 21.59
CA GLY A 437 8.00 20.72 20.73
C GLY A 437 7.79 19.55 19.77
N ALA A 438 8.66 18.56 19.80
CA ALA A 438 8.58 17.35 18.99
C ALA A 438 7.54 16.32 19.50
N ALA A 439 6.69 16.69 20.46
CA ALA A 439 5.66 15.80 20.99
C ALA A 439 4.25 16.24 20.63
N VAL A 440 3.37 15.25 20.42
CA VAL A 440 1.94 15.41 20.22
C VAL A 440 1.17 14.49 21.16
N ALA A 441 0.04 14.98 21.69
CA ALA A 441 -0.93 14.17 22.43
C ALA A 441 -2.32 14.39 21.83
N TYR A 442 -3.03 13.30 21.56
CA TYR A 442 -4.40 13.35 21.04
C TYR A 442 -5.30 12.33 21.73
N LEU A 443 -6.59 12.61 21.70
CA LEU A 443 -7.66 11.78 22.26
C LEU A 443 -8.27 10.92 21.15
N ARG A 444 -8.49 9.63 21.49
CA ARG A 444 -9.37 8.73 20.76
C ARG A 444 -10.51 8.33 21.69
N ARG A 445 -11.75 8.53 21.24
CA ARG A 445 -12.91 8.33 22.12
C ARG A 445 -14.11 7.74 21.37
N ASP A 446 -14.71 6.69 21.99
CA ASP A 446 -16.01 6.12 21.59
C ASP A 446 -16.89 5.97 22.83
N GLY A 447 -17.90 6.83 22.97
CA GLY A 447 -18.75 6.83 24.17
C GLY A 447 -17.98 7.10 25.45
N ASP A 448 -18.00 6.13 26.36
CA ASP A 448 -17.30 6.18 27.65
C ASP A 448 -15.85 5.68 27.57
N GLU A 449 -15.47 5.06 26.45
CA GLU A 449 -14.11 4.55 26.26
C GLU A 449 -13.22 5.65 25.68
N ALA A 450 -12.17 6.03 26.41
CA ALA A 450 -11.29 7.12 26.03
C ALA A 450 -9.81 6.74 26.20
N PHE A 451 -8.99 7.13 25.22
CA PHE A 451 -7.55 6.93 25.25
C PHE A 451 -6.81 8.21 24.84
N ALA A 452 -5.79 8.56 25.59
CA ALA A 452 -4.80 9.52 25.15
C ALA A 452 -3.64 8.77 24.48
N VAL A 453 -3.31 9.17 23.25
CA VAL A 453 -2.10 8.69 22.55
C VAL A 453 -1.08 9.79 22.62
N VAL A 454 0.13 9.48 23.04
CA VAL A 454 1.25 10.42 23.16
C VAL A 454 2.43 9.91 22.37
N ALA A 455 2.97 10.75 21.50
CA ALA A 455 4.13 10.47 20.70
C ALA A 455 5.18 11.56 20.91
N ASN A 456 6.41 11.18 21.21
CA ASN A 456 7.57 12.06 21.39
C ASN A 456 8.66 11.70 20.39
N ALA A 457 8.82 12.47 19.33
CA ALA A 457 9.86 12.28 18.32
C ALA A 457 11.20 12.94 18.72
N GLY A 458 11.23 13.73 19.80
CA GLY A 458 12.45 14.35 20.31
C GLY A 458 13.32 13.36 21.10
N ASP A 459 14.61 13.64 21.22
CA ASP A 459 15.60 12.79 21.91
C ASP A 459 15.49 12.83 23.43
N GLU A 460 15.00 13.94 23.94
CA GLU A 460 14.93 14.16 25.38
C GLU A 460 13.69 13.53 26.00
N ARG A 461 13.84 13.11 27.27
CA ARG A 461 12.72 12.63 28.06
C ARG A 461 11.65 13.72 28.18
N LEU A 462 10.44 13.43 27.77
CA LEU A 462 9.27 14.30 27.91
C LEU A 462 8.72 14.22 29.35
N ARG A 463 8.52 15.40 29.97
CA ARG A 463 7.68 15.59 31.14
C ARG A 463 6.66 16.66 30.81
N TRP A 464 5.39 16.30 30.82
CA TRP A 464 4.35 17.18 30.31
C TRP A 464 3.04 16.99 31.07
N ASP A 465 2.43 18.07 31.49
CA ASP A 465 1.07 18.12 32.03
C ASP A 465 0.13 18.52 30.87
N VAL A 466 -0.57 17.53 30.32
CA VAL A 466 -1.49 17.69 29.17
C VAL A 466 -2.88 18.07 29.70
N PRO A 467 -3.45 19.23 29.34
CA PRO A 467 -4.80 19.58 29.73
C PRO A 467 -5.82 18.56 29.23
N LEU A 468 -6.73 18.10 30.08
CA LEU A 468 -7.83 17.25 29.68
C LEU A 468 -9.11 18.07 29.54
N THR A 469 -9.84 17.84 28.45
CA THR A 469 -11.17 18.42 28.20
C THR A 469 -12.31 17.55 28.72
N LEU A 470 -11.98 16.33 29.16
CA LEU A 470 -12.93 15.36 29.74
C LEU A 470 -12.61 15.10 31.21
N ALA A 471 -13.63 14.78 32.00
CA ALA A 471 -13.46 14.33 33.37
C ALA A 471 -12.99 12.87 33.34
N ALA A 472 -11.77 12.62 33.77
CA ALA A 472 -11.23 11.30 33.97
C ALA A 472 -10.56 11.25 35.35
N PRO A 473 -11.07 10.46 36.31
CA PRO A 473 -10.45 10.35 37.63
C PRO A 473 -9.14 9.54 37.63
N GLU A 474 -8.98 8.64 36.69
CA GLU A 474 -7.81 7.74 36.61
C GLU A 474 -7.19 7.71 35.22
N ALA A 475 -5.90 7.43 35.18
CA ALA A 475 -5.15 7.19 33.95
C ALA A 475 -4.21 6.00 34.12
N SER A 476 -4.20 5.10 33.15
CA SER A 476 -3.30 3.94 33.14
C SER A 476 -2.63 3.76 31.80
N VAL A 477 -1.29 3.55 31.84
CA VAL A 477 -0.53 3.24 30.62
C VAL A 477 -0.93 1.86 30.13
N VAL A 478 -1.34 1.75 28.86
CA VAL A 478 -1.64 0.46 28.23
C VAL A 478 -0.31 -0.28 28.00
N PRO A 479 -0.14 -1.50 28.52
CA PRO A 479 1.06 -2.28 28.28
C PRO A 479 1.20 -2.65 26.81
N ILE A 480 2.31 -2.31 26.20
CA ILE A 480 2.66 -2.66 24.81
C ILE A 480 4.09 -3.17 24.82
N ARG A 481 4.31 -4.43 24.42
CA ARG A 481 5.63 -5.07 24.36
C ARG A 481 6.45 -4.51 23.19
N GLY A 482 7.73 -4.79 23.15
CA GLY A 482 8.62 -4.37 22.07
C GLY A 482 8.90 -2.86 22.01
N GLY A 483 8.46 -2.10 22.99
CA GLY A 483 8.70 -0.66 23.07
C GLY A 483 10.14 -0.30 23.45
N ALA A 484 10.49 0.99 23.31
CA ALA A 484 11.79 1.51 23.72
C ALA A 484 12.08 1.25 25.20
N ALA A 485 13.37 1.13 25.54
CA ALA A 485 13.79 0.99 26.92
C ALA A 485 13.50 2.27 27.72
N GLY A 486 12.91 2.14 28.89
CA GLY A 486 12.65 3.25 29.80
C GLY A 486 11.25 3.21 30.41
N GLU A 487 11.10 3.93 31.50
CA GLU A 487 9.84 3.99 32.23
C GLU A 487 8.87 4.98 31.58
N ARG A 488 7.67 4.52 31.24
CA ARG A 488 6.52 5.32 30.84
C ARG A 488 5.61 5.52 32.03
N SER A 489 5.12 6.73 32.25
CA SER A 489 4.22 7.04 33.36
C SER A 489 3.10 7.98 32.91
N ALA A 490 1.90 7.75 33.47
CA ALA A 490 0.73 8.60 33.30
C ALA A 490 -0.06 8.65 34.61
N ALA A 491 -0.53 9.84 34.99
CA ALA A 491 -1.39 10.03 36.15
C ALA A 491 -2.27 11.26 35.95
N ILE A 492 -3.45 11.27 36.55
CA ILE A 492 -4.27 12.49 36.63
C ILE A 492 -3.84 13.29 37.85
N VAL A 493 -3.43 14.54 37.65
CA VAL A 493 -3.01 15.46 38.68
C VAL A 493 -3.65 16.83 38.39
N ASP A 494 -4.40 17.36 39.35
CA ASP A 494 -5.06 18.65 39.24
C ASP A 494 -5.91 18.84 37.93
N GLY A 495 -6.52 17.72 37.45
CA GLY A 495 -7.33 17.73 36.22
C GLY A 495 -6.55 17.69 34.91
N ALA A 496 -5.22 17.54 34.97
CA ALA A 496 -4.37 17.34 33.81
C ALA A 496 -3.79 15.93 33.78
N LEU A 497 -3.49 15.42 32.58
CA LEU A 497 -2.76 14.17 32.40
C LEU A 497 -1.25 14.44 32.48
N ARG A 498 -0.66 14.09 33.60
CA ARG A 498 0.80 14.18 33.81
C ARG A 498 1.50 13.01 33.18
N ILE A 499 2.43 13.28 32.28
CA ILE A 499 3.12 12.32 31.42
C ILE A 499 4.63 12.32 31.72
N GLY A 500 5.20 11.11 31.80
CA GLY A 500 6.63 10.87 31.71
C GLY A 500 6.89 9.85 30.59
N LEU A 501 7.56 10.27 29.52
CA LEU A 501 7.82 9.46 28.33
C LEU A 501 9.28 9.58 27.91
N PRO A 502 10.01 8.49 27.61
CA PRO A 502 11.36 8.57 27.05
C PRO A 502 11.42 9.41 25.78
N GLY A 503 12.61 9.82 25.36
CA GLY A 503 12.83 10.34 24.01
C GLY A 503 12.56 9.28 22.95
N ARG A 504 12.11 9.67 21.78
CA ARG A 504 11.83 8.81 20.62
C ARG A 504 10.90 7.63 20.94
N ASP A 505 9.86 7.90 21.70
CA ASP A 505 8.94 6.87 22.19
C ASP A 505 7.48 7.34 22.14
N GLY A 506 6.57 6.38 22.27
CA GLY A 506 5.16 6.64 22.30
C GLY A 506 4.43 5.74 23.28
N MET A 507 3.25 6.16 23.71
CA MET A 507 2.40 5.36 24.59
C MET A 507 0.92 5.62 24.34
N VAL A 508 0.12 4.67 24.74
CA VAL A 508 -1.34 4.80 24.86
C VAL A 508 -1.70 4.79 26.34
N VAL A 509 -2.54 5.71 26.72
CA VAL A 509 -3.04 5.86 28.10
C VAL A 509 -4.55 5.71 28.09
N ARG A 510 -5.09 4.72 28.82
CA ARG A 510 -6.52 4.61 29.06
C ARG A 510 -6.93 5.66 30.10
N LEU A 511 -8.00 6.37 29.79
CA LEU A 511 -8.64 7.36 30.66
C LEU A 511 -9.97 6.78 31.16
N SER A 512 -10.16 6.63 32.45
CA SER A 512 -11.35 6.00 33.06
C SER A 512 -11.88 6.85 34.22
#